data_bd3de4480ceb48b89458c62263040a7c
#
_entry.id   bd3de4480ceb48b89458c62263040a7c
#
_cell.length_a   1.000
_cell.length_b   1.000
_cell.length_c   1.000
_cell.angle_alpha   90.00
_cell.angle_beta   90.00
_cell.angle_gamma   90.00
#
_symmetry.space_group_name_H-M   'P 1'
#
loop_
_entity.id
_entity.type
_entity.pdbx_description
1 polymer ?
#
loop_
_entity_poly.entity_id
_entity_poly.type
_entity_poly.pdbx_seq_one_letter_code
_entity_poly.pdbx_strand_id
1 'polypeptide(L)'
;RLIGDLILSELDINNRILYPDACVTTTWGIDLHYPDPKNSQYYPGNEFLGIADHNREFEPYHIPYRCFYSKDINNLFMAGRNISVTHTVRVMQTTGMMGEVVGMAAFLCKKYNCSPRDIYTQHLEKLIQLLTEEYD
;
A
#
# COMPACT_ATOMS: atom_id res chain seq x y z
N ARG A 1 -5.58 -1.80 12.47
CA ARG A 1 -5.16 -1.74 11.07
C ARG A 1 -6.30 -2.23 10.19
N LEU A 2 -6.60 -1.49 9.13
CA LEU A 2 -7.57 -1.93 8.14
C LEU A 2 -6.97 -3.06 7.27
N ILE A 3 -7.81 -3.97 6.80
CA ILE A 3 -7.42 -5.12 6.00
C ILE A 3 -8.09 -5.01 4.64
N GLY A 4 -7.31 -5.11 3.57
CA GLY A 4 -7.77 -5.21 2.20
C GLY A 4 -7.99 -6.66 1.77
N ASP A 5 -8.40 -6.87 0.53
CA ASP A 5 -8.49 -8.21 -0.05
C ASP A 5 -7.12 -8.87 -0.23
N LEU A 6 -6.06 -8.07 -0.19
CA LEU A 6 -4.67 -8.52 -0.16
C LEU A 6 -3.91 -7.79 0.94
N ILE A 7 -3.01 -8.48 1.62
CA ILE A 7 -2.05 -7.91 2.55
C ILE A 7 -0.67 -8.07 1.92
N LEU A 8 -0.10 -6.96 1.44
CA LEU A 8 1.27 -7.00 0.92
C LEU A 8 2.25 -7.28 2.05
N SER A 9 2.99 -8.35 1.94
CA SER A 9 3.93 -8.82 2.95
C SER A 9 5.39 -8.62 2.53
N GLU A 10 6.31 -8.75 3.48
CA GLU A 10 7.74 -8.77 3.19
C GLU A 10 8.13 -9.91 2.24
N LEU A 11 7.48 -11.07 2.34
CA LEU A 11 7.74 -12.20 1.45
C LEU A 11 7.37 -11.88 0.01
N ASP A 12 6.29 -11.15 -0.23
CA ASP A 12 5.88 -10.73 -1.56
C ASP A 12 6.93 -9.81 -2.20
N ILE A 13 7.45 -8.87 -1.41
CA ILE A 13 8.50 -7.93 -1.83
C ILE A 13 9.80 -8.67 -2.13
N ASN A 14 10.25 -9.54 -1.23
CA ASN A 14 11.49 -10.30 -1.37
C ASN A 14 11.45 -11.26 -2.56
N ASN A 15 10.29 -11.86 -2.82
CA ASN A 15 10.07 -12.76 -3.96
C ASN A 15 9.73 -12.00 -5.25
N ARG A 16 9.68 -10.67 -5.21
CA ARG A 16 9.37 -9.81 -6.36
C ARG A 16 8.07 -10.19 -7.05
N ILE A 17 7.03 -10.49 -6.26
CA ILE A 17 5.74 -10.89 -6.81
C ILE A 17 5.09 -9.70 -7.52
N LEU A 18 4.89 -9.84 -8.82
CA LEU A 18 4.14 -8.88 -9.63
C LEU A 18 2.67 -9.31 -9.69
N TYR A 19 1.82 -8.56 -9.01
CA TYR A 19 0.38 -8.77 -9.06
C TYR A 19 -0.25 -8.11 -10.29
N PRO A 20 -1.32 -8.67 -10.85
CA PRO A 20 -1.99 -8.11 -12.04
C PRO A 20 -2.60 -6.72 -11.80
N ASP A 21 -2.86 -6.37 -10.55
CA ASP A 21 -3.41 -5.10 -10.09
C ASP A 21 -2.35 -4.17 -9.47
N ALA A 22 -1.09 -4.32 -9.86
CA ALA A 22 0.00 -3.44 -9.50
C ALA A 22 -0.27 -2.00 -9.99
N CYS A 23 -0.30 -1.01 -9.10
CA CYS A 23 -0.69 0.36 -9.44
C CYS A 23 0.13 1.47 -8.75
N VAL A 24 0.95 1.16 -7.77
CA VAL A 24 1.89 2.11 -7.17
C VAL A 24 3.26 1.45 -7.10
N THR A 25 4.29 2.12 -7.63
CA THR A 25 5.67 1.65 -7.58
C THR A 25 6.45 2.38 -6.50
N THR A 26 7.26 1.66 -5.74
CA THR A 26 8.13 2.24 -4.72
C THR A 26 9.42 1.43 -4.58
N THR A 27 10.46 2.10 -4.07
CA THR A 27 11.75 1.50 -3.69
C THR A 27 12.00 1.59 -2.18
N TRP A 28 11.00 2.07 -1.41
CA TRP A 28 11.18 2.31 0.01
C TRP A 28 11.37 1.00 0.79
N GLY A 29 12.42 0.98 1.61
CA GLY A 29 12.79 -0.18 2.41
C GLY A 29 11.77 -0.58 3.48
N ILE A 30 11.99 -1.73 4.06
CA ILE A 30 11.20 -2.23 5.18
C ILE A 30 11.71 -1.56 6.46
N ASP A 31 10.84 -0.80 7.11
CA ASP A 31 11.12 -0.11 8.37
C ASP A 31 10.23 -0.71 9.47
N LEU A 32 10.88 -1.39 10.40
CA LEU A 32 10.20 -2.08 11.50
C LEU A 32 10.14 -1.19 12.74
N HIS A 33 8.93 -0.89 13.17
CA HIS A 33 8.65 -0.18 14.41
C HIS A 33 7.87 -1.09 15.35
N TYR A 34 8.54 -1.82 16.19
CA TYR A 34 7.89 -2.61 17.24
C TYR A 34 8.46 -2.28 18.63
N PRO A 35 7.61 -2.34 19.64
CA PRO A 35 8.06 -2.09 21.01
C PRO A 35 8.98 -3.22 21.46
N ASP A 36 10.16 -2.88 21.94
CA ASP A 36 11.03 -3.80 22.67
C ASP A 36 11.31 -3.19 24.05
N PRO A 37 10.84 -3.83 25.14
CA PRO A 37 11.09 -3.36 26.50
C PRO A 37 12.58 -3.18 26.85
N LYS A 38 13.48 -3.88 26.15
CA LYS A 38 14.92 -3.72 26.32
C LYS A 38 15.42 -2.34 25.91
N ASN A 39 14.74 -1.70 24.98
CA ASN A 39 15.11 -0.35 24.51
C ASN A 39 14.95 0.70 25.63
N SER A 40 14.06 0.50 26.60
CA SER A 40 13.88 1.39 27.75
C SER A 40 15.09 1.43 28.67
N GLN A 41 15.96 0.40 28.65
CA GLN A 41 17.19 0.36 29.43
C GLN A 41 18.26 1.33 28.88
N TYR A 42 18.26 1.54 27.56
CA TYR A 42 19.22 2.40 26.88
C TYR A 42 18.65 3.81 26.59
N TYR A 43 17.35 3.89 26.40
CA TYR A 43 16.62 5.11 26.07
C TYR A 43 15.32 5.18 26.86
N PRO A 44 15.36 5.63 28.15
CA PRO A 44 14.17 5.73 28.99
C PRO A 44 13.04 6.49 28.30
N GLY A 45 11.87 5.89 28.21
CA GLY A 45 10.70 6.44 27.51
C GLY A 45 10.68 6.21 25.99
N ASN A 46 11.66 5.50 25.43
CA ASN A 46 11.80 5.26 23.98
C ASN A 46 11.74 3.76 23.65
N GLU A 47 10.66 3.14 24.05
CA GLU A 47 10.41 1.70 23.83
C GLU A 47 10.15 1.35 22.35
N PHE A 48 9.92 2.37 21.52
CA PHE A 48 9.54 2.24 20.12
C PHE A 48 10.68 2.68 19.18
N LEU A 49 11.85 2.08 19.32
CA LEU A 49 12.93 2.31 18.36
C LEU A 49 12.56 1.68 17.02
N GLY A 50 12.63 2.47 15.96
CA GLY A 50 12.58 1.98 14.60
C GLY A 50 13.88 1.23 14.27
N ILE A 51 13.76 0.03 13.71
CA ILE A 51 14.89 -0.69 13.13
C ILE A 51 14.71 -0.62 11.61
N ALA A 52 15.52 0.23 10.97
CA ALA A 52 15.58 0.29 9.52
C ALA A 52 16.82 -0.46 9.05
N ASP A 53 16.64 -1.39 8.12
CA ASP A 53 17.75 -2.05 7.46
C ASP A 53 18.26 -1.15 6.33
N HIS A 54 19.16 -0.22 6.67
CA HIS A 54 19.74 0.73 5.73
C HIS A 54 20.74 0.10 4.74
N ASN A 55 21.12 -1.15 4.95
CA ASN A 55 22.09 -1.84 4.10
C ASN A 55 21.41 -2.62 2.96
N ARG A 56 20.09 -2.59 2.90
CA ARG A 56 19.33 -3.35 1.93
C ARG A 56 18.80 -2.40 0.86
N GLU A 57 19.37 -2.45 -0.32
CA GLU A 57 18.80 -1.82 -1.51
C GLU A 57 17.58 -2.62 -1.96
N PHE A 58 16.45 -1.95 -2.05
CA PHE A 58 15.23 -2.54 -2.57
C PHE A 58 15.10 -2.19 -4.05
N GLU A 59 15.06 -3.21 -4.87
CA GLU A 59 14.59 -3.08 -6.24
C GLU A 59 13.14 -2.54 -6.25
N PRO A 60 12.74 -1.82 -7.30
CA PRO A 60 11.37 -1.36 -7.41
C PRO A 60 10.37 -2.50 -7.24
N TYR A 61 9.39 -2.30 -6.36
CA TYR A 61 8.29 -3.22 -6.16
C TYR A 61 6.96 -2.50 -6.22
N HIS A 62 5.87 -3.24 -6.39
CA HIS A 62 4.58 -2.67 -6.68
C HIS A 62 3.58 -2.98 -5.57
N ILE A 63 2.73 -1.98 -5.27
CA ILE A 63 1.62 -2.13 -4.34
C ILE A 63 0.37 -2.42 -5.15
N PRO A 64 -0.30 -3.56 -4.90
CA PRO A 64 -1.52 -3.93 -5.62
C PRO A 64 -2.72 -3.09 -5.19
N TYR A 65 -3.64 -2.84 -6.11
CA TYR A 65 -4.89 -2.12 -5.85
C TYR A 65 -5.72 -2.74 -4.72
N ARG A 66 -5.71 -4.06 -4.56
CA ARG A 66 -6.41 -4.77 -3.48
C ARG A 66 -5.94 -4.41 -2.07
N CYS A 67 -4.83 -3.69 -1.94
CA CYS A 67 -4.39 -3.11 -0.68
C CYS A 67 -5.09 -1.79 -0.32
N PHE A 68 -5.83 -1.18 -1.26
CA PHE A 68 -6.38 0.19 -1.13
C PHE A 68 -7.87 0.25 -0.84
N TYR A 69 -8.54 -0.86 -0.62
CA TYR A 69 -9.93 -0.89 -0.18
C TYR A 69 -10.15 -1.93 0.92
N SER A 70 -11.19 -1.71 1.73
CA SER A 70 -11.50 -2.60 2.86
C SER A 70 -12.11 -3.90 2.38
N LYS A 71 -11.64 -5.00 2.97
CA LYS A 71 -12.23 -6.33 2.80
C LYS A 71 -13.66 -6.40 3.35
N ASP A 72 -13.90 -5.73 4.47
CA ASP A 72 -15.11 -5.91 5.27
C ASP A 72 -16.14 -4.77 5.10
N ILE A 73 -15.70 -3.61 4.58
CA ILE A 73 -16.55 -2.43 4.39
C ILE A 73 -16.61 -2.10 2.90
N ASN A 74 -17.78 -2.29 2.29
CA ASN A 74 -17.96 -2.27 0.84
C ASN A 74 -17.64 -0.94 0.14
N ASN A 75 -17.73 0.18 0.84
CA ASN A 75 -17.55 1.52 0.28
C ASN A 75 -16.38 2.30 0.92
N LEU A 76 -15.40 1.59 1.46
CA LEU A 76 -14.25 2.20 2.12
C LEU A 76 -12.98 2.00 1.31
N PHE A 77 -12.38 3.11 0.89
CA PHE A 77 -11.01 3.17 0.39
C PHE A 77 -10.01 3.46 1.50
N MET A 78 -8.78 3.06 1.26
CA MET A 78 -7.62 3.28 2.12
C MET A 78 -6.49 3.87 1.28
N ALA A 79 -5.92 5.00 1.73
CA ALA A 79 -4.73 5.59 1.13
C ALA A 79 -3.79 6.06 2.24
N GLY A 80 -2.49 5.85 2.07
CA GLY A 80 -1.51 6.25 3.06
C GLY A 80 -1.17 5.15 4.05
N ARG A 81 -0.93 5.52 5.31
CA ARG A 81 -0.37 4.61 6.35
C ARG A 81 -1.31 3.51 6.81
N ASN A 82 -2.57 3.58 6.45
CA ASN A 82 -3.64 2.65 6.84
C ASN A 82 -3.91 1.54 5.80
N ILE A 83 -3.22 1.54 4.68
CA ILE A 83 -3.39 0.50 3.65
C ILE A 83 -3.01 -0.89 4.15
N SER A 84 -3.44 -1.91 3.41
CA SER A 84 -3.24 -3.31 3.78
C SER A 84 -1.84 -3.82 3.45
N VAL A 85 -0.84 -3.39 4.22
CA VAL A 85 0.55 -3.83 4.12
C VAL A 85 1.11 -4.19 5.49
N THR A 86 2.18 -4.98 5.55
CA THR A 86 2.80 -5.36 6.82
C THR A 86 3.67 -4.24 7.42
N HIS A 87 4.81 -3.87 6.86
CA HIS A 87 5.78 -2.99 7.53
C HIS A 87 6.47 -1.98 6.62
N THR A 88 5.91 -1.67 5.45
CA THR A 88 6.59 -0.88 4.42
C THR A 88 5.71 0.25 3.89
N VAL A 89 6.24 1.06 2.95
CA VAL A 89 5.55 2.03 2.08
C VAL A 89 4.88 3.21 2.78
N ARG A 90 5.27 3.55 4.00
CA ARG A 90 4.61 4.60 4.82
C ARG A 90 5.22 5.99 4.65
N VAL A 91 5.82 6.30 3.51
CA VAL A 91 6.43 7.60 3.21
C VAL A 91 5.51 8.47 2.38
N MET A 92 5.66 9.80 2.54
CA MET A 92 4.74 10.77 1.92
C MET A 92 4.67 10.67 0.40
N GLN A 93 5.81 10.48 -0.27
CA GLN A 93 5.83 10.35 -1.73
C GLN A 93 5.00 9.16 -2.21
N THR A 94 5.23 7.99 -1.65
CA THR A 94 4.47 6.77 -2.00
C THR A 94 2.99 6.93 -1.63
N THR A 95 2.69 7.55 -0.48
CA THR A 95 1.29 7.76 -0.06
C THR A 95 0.55 8.78 -0.91
N GLY A 96 1.26 9.75 -1.52
CA GLY A 96 0.71 10.66 -2.52
C GLY A 96 0.18 9.90 -3.73
N MET A 97 1.00 9.03 -4.33
CA MET A 97 0.59 8.16 -5.44
C MET A 97 -0.60 7.24 -5.10
N MET A 98 -0.67 6.76 -3.86
CA MET A 98 -1.84 5.98 -3.40
C MET A 98 -3.13 6.83 -3.43
N GLY A 99 -3.03 8.11 -3.08
CA GLY A 99 -4.15 9.05 -3.14
C GLY A 99 -4.68 9.24 -4.56
N GLU A 100 -3.81 9.32 -5.55
CA GLU A 100 -4.16 9.40 -6.98
C GLU A 100 -4.92 8.14 -7.42
N VAL A 101 -4.36 6.96 -7.14
CA VAL A 101 -5.03 5.67 -7.45
C VAL A 101 -6.42 5.60 -6.84
N VAL A 102 -6.55 5.95 -5.56
CA VAL A 102 -7.84 5.94 -4.85
C VAL A 102 -8.81 6.96 -5.44
N GLY A 103 -8.32 8.15 -5.81
CA GLY A 103 -9.15 9.18 -6.45
C GLY A 103 -9.72 8.72 -7.79
N MET A 104 -8.88 8.12 -8.66
CA MET A 104 -9.29 7.54 -9.94
C MET A 104 -10.25 6.37 -9.76
N ALA A 105 -9.97 5.48 -8.83
CA ALA A 105 -10.87 4.36 -8.53
C ALA A 105 -12.22 4.84 -8.00
N ALA A 106 -12.26 5.85 -7.14
CA ALA A 106 -13.51 6.45 -6.65
C ALA A 106 -14.33 7.12 -7.77
N PHE A 107 -13.66 7.79 -8.72
CA PHE A 107 -14.30 8.29 -9.93
C PHE A 107 -14.95 7.16 -10.73
N LEU A 108 -14.23 6.05 -10.94
CA LEU A 108 -14.78 4.89 -11.66
C LEU A 108 -15.94 4.24 -10.90
N CYS A 109 -15.85 4.13 -9.56
CA CYS A 109 -16.96 3.64 -8.74
C CYS A 109 -18.24 4.47 -8.96
N LYS A 110 -18.10 5.79 -8.97
CA LYS A 110 -19.23 6.69 -9.24
C LYS A 110 -19.74 6.54 -10.67
N LYS A 111 -18.84 6.47 -11.66
CA LYS A 111 -19.17 6.33 -13.07
C LYS A 111 -19.95 5.05 -13.39
N TYR A 112 -19.54 3.94 -12.79
CA TYR A 112 -20.12 2.62 -13.04
C TYR A 112 -21.13 2.18 -11.97
N ASN A 113 -21.37 3.01 -10.96
CA ASN A 113 -22.24 2.70 -9.82
C ASN A 113 -21.88 1.37 -9.15
N CYS A 114 -20.62 1.20 -8.80
CA CYS A 114 -20.06 -0.04 -8.29
C CYS A 114 -19.21 0.19 -7.03
N SER A 115 -18.86 -0.89 -6.34
CA SER A 115 -18.01 -0.86 -5.15
C SER A 115 -16.52 -0.78 -5.50
N PRO A 116 -15.65 -0.40 -4.54
CA PRO A 116 -14.19 -0.49 -4.72
C PRO A 116 -13.70 -1.87 -5.17
N ARG A 117 -14.28 -2.95 -4.65
CA ARG A 117 -13.94 -4.33 -5.06
C ARG A 117 -14.32 -4.62 -6.51
N ASP A 118 -15.42 -4.07 -6.99
CA ASP A 118 -15.87 -4.27 -8.37
C ASP A 118 -14.91 -3.63 -9.38
N ILE A 119 -14.17 -2.59 -8.97
CA ILE A 119 -13.09 -2.05 -9.83
C ILE A 119 -12.04 -3.12 -10.09
N TYR A 120 -11.63 -3.87 -9.09
CA TYR A 120 -10.69 -4.98 -9.30
C TYR A 120 -11.28 -6.08 -10.17
N THR A 121 -12.52 -6.49 -9.91
CA THR A 121 -13.11 -7.67 -10.54
C THR A 121 -13.65 -7.43 -11.96
N GLN A 122 -14.03 -6.18 -12.30
CA GLN A 122 -14.75 -5.86 -13.53
C GLN A 122 -14.15 -4.70 -14.33
N HIS A 123 -13.39 -3.80 -13.70
CA HIS A 123 -12.93 -2.55 -14.30
C HIS A 123 -11.44 -2.27 -14.12
N LEU A 124 -10.64 -3.29 -13.77
CA LEU A 124 -9.21 -3.13 -13.49
C LEU A 124 -8.46 -2.50 -14.67
N GLU A 125 -8.74 -2.96 -15.89
CA GLU A 125 -8.13 -2.41 -17.11
C GLU A 125 -8.40 -0.91 -17.28
N LYS A 126 -9.60 -0.46 -16.90
CA LYS A 126 -9.96 0.97 -16.97
C LYS A 126 -9.20 1.80 -15.94
N LEU A 127 -8.98 1.25 -14.74
CA LEU A 127 -8.16 1.91 -13.74
C LEU A 127 -6.70 2.02 -14.21
N ILE A 128 -6.13 0.92 -14.71
CA ILE A 128 -4.74 0.91 -15.23
C ILE A 128 -4.60 1.88 -16.39
N GLN A 129 -5.56 1.92 -17.31
CA GLN A 129 -5.55 2.86 -18.43
C GLN A 129 -5.51 4.32 -17.94
N LEU A 130 -6.35 4.70 -16.98
CA LEU A 130 -6.35 6.06 -16.42
C LEU A 130 -5.02 6.42 -15.78
N LEU A 131 -4.43 5.48 -15.02
CA LEU A 131 -3.14 5.67 -14.37
C LEU A 131 -2.00 5.84 -15.38
N THR A 132 -2.10 5.27 -16.56
CA THR A 132 -1.07 5.37 -17.61
C THR A 132 -1.24 6.64 -18.45
N GLU A 133 -2.48 7.02 -18.77
CA GLU A 133 -2.75 8.20 -19.62
C GLU A 133 -2.40 9.53 -18.95
N GLU A 134 -2.34 9.58 -17.61
CA GLU A 134 -1.99 10.81 -16.89
C GLU A 134 -0.48 11.10 -16.87
N TYR A 135 0.35 10.14 -17.26
CA TYR A 135 1.81 10.25 -17.24
C TYR A 135 2.46 10.28 -18.64
N ASP A 136 1.68 10.24 -19.70
CA ASP A 136 2.10 10.48 -21.10
C ASP A 136 1.87 11.95 -21.50
#